data_c368a682897636007aab0b8434e5fc57
#
_entry.id   c368a682897636007aab0b8434e5fc57
#
_cell.length_a   1.000
_cell.length_b   1.000
_cell.length_c   1.000
_cell.angle_alpha   90.00
_cell.angle_beta   90.00
_cell.angle_gamma   90.00
#
_symmetry.space_group_name_H-M   'P 1'
#
loop_
_entity.id
_entity.type
_entity.pdbx_description
1 polymer ?
#
loop_
_entity_poly.entity_id
_entity_poly.type
_entity_poly.pdbx_seq_one_letter_code
_entity_poly.pdbx_strand_id
1 'polypeptide(L)'
;MSKNKHGANLFELAQKYGFNIEDIMDFSSNINPFGASPKALDYVRQNIDKLSIYPDPEYRNLLDTLSLYCKTKPENILPGSGATGLIS
;
A
#
# COMPACT_ATOMS: atom_id res chain seq x y z
N MET A 1 14.53 -4.16 -16.51
CA MET A 1 14.07 -2.78 -16.23
C MET A 1 12.62 -2.64 -16.69
N SER A 2 11.75 -2.18 -15.82
CA SER A 2 10.35 -1.99 -16.18
C SER A 2 10.20 -0.86 -17.18
N LYS A 3 9.47 -1.11 -18.25
CA LYS A 3 9.12 -0.08 -19.24
C LYS A 3 7.86 0.67 -18.85
N ASN A 4 7.10 0.17 -17.88
CA ASN A 4 5.88 0.81 -17.41
C ASN A 4 6.23 1.77 -16.28
N LYS A 5 6.06 3.06 -16.55
CA LYS A 5 6.29 4.11 -15.55
C LYS A 5 4.94 4.62 -15.05
N HIS A 6 4.74 4.54 -13.74
CA HIS A 6 3.57 5.09 -13.05
C HIS A 6 4.01 6.33 -12.28
N GLY A 7 3.84 7.51 -12.91
CA GLY A 7 4.29 8.77 -12.35
C GLY A 7 5.80 8.97 -12.48
N ALA A 8 6.31 9.94 -11.75
CA ALA A 8 7.73 10.28 -11.77
C ALA A 8 8.52 9.40 -10.80
N ASN A 9 9.73 9.03 -11.22
CA ASN A 9 10.68 8.39 -10.33
C ASN A 9 11.44 9.47 -9.53
N LEU A 10 11.04 9.66 -8.26
CA LEU A 10 11.60 10.70 -7.41
C LEU A 10 13.10 10.52 -7.15
N PHE A 11 13.57 9.28 -7.03
CA PHE A 11 14.99 8.99 -6.81
C PHE A 11 15.83 9.41 -8.01
N GLU A 12 15.36 9.11 -9.21
CA GLU A 12 16.01 9.48 -10.46
C GLU A 12 16.04 11.00 -10.63
N LEU A 13 14.93 11.68 -10.36
CA LEU A 13 14.83 13.13 -10.47
C LEU A 13 15.70 13.83 -9.44
N ALA A 14 15.72 13.36 -8.21
CA ALA A 14 16.56 13.91 -7.15
C ALA A 14 18.04 13.82 -7.53
N GLN A 15 18.47 12.69 -8.07
CA GLN A 15 19.84 12.48 -8.52
C GLN A 15 20.19 13.36 -9.72
N LYS A 16 19.28 13.44 -10.70
CA LYS A 16 19.53 14.19 -11.93
C LYS A 16 19.67 15.70 -11.70
N TYR A 17 18.85 16.26 -10.82
CA TYR A 17 18.79 17.70 -10.57
C TYR A 17 19.42 18.14 -9.26
N GLY A 18 19.97 17.22 -8.46
CA GLY A 18 20.66 17.55 -7.22
C GLY A 18 19.74 17.98 -6.08
N PHE A 19 18.46 17.53 -6.07
CA PHE A 19 17.51 17.84 -5.02
C PHE A 19 17.45 16.72 -3.98
N ASN A 20 17.03 17.08 -2.77
CA ASN A 20 16.61 16.08 -1.78
C ASN A 20 15.20 15.60 -2.10
N ILE A 21 14.94 14.30 -1.92
CA ILE A 21 13.63 13.71 -2.23
C ILE A 21 12.52 14.40 -1.42
N GLU A 22 12.78 14.68 -0.15
CA GLU A 22 11.80 15.32 0.73
C GLU A 22 11.42 16.74 0.32
N ASP A 23 12.22 17.38 -0.53
CA ASP A 23 11.95 18.74 -1.04
C ASP A 23 11.14 18.72 -2.33
N ILE A 24 10.82 17.55 -2.87
CA ILE A 24 10.07 17.41 -4.11
C ILE A 24 8.59 17.27 -3.81
N MET A 25 7.77 18.12 -4.42
CA MET A 25 6.32 17.99 -4.41
C MET A 25 5.89 17.13 -5.60
N ASP A 26 5.37 15.93 -5.30
CA ASP A 26 4.99 14.97 -6.33
C ASP A 26 3.50 15.06 -6.64
N PHE A 27 3.17 15.56 -7.84
CA PHE A 27 1.80 15.58 -8.37
C PHE A 27 1.58 14.52 -9.46
N SER A 28 2.55 13.63 -9.68
CA SER A 28 2.51 12.64 -10.77
C SER A 28 1.79 11.35 -10.40
N SER A 29 1.49 11.13 -9.12
CA SER A 29 0.90 9.90 -8.61
C SER A 29 -0.18 10.20 -7.57
N ASN A 30 -1.11 9.25 -7.40
CA ASN A 30 -2.19 9.34 -6.42
C ASN A 30 -1.70 8.89 -5.03
N ILE A 31 -0.70 9.60 -4.51
CA ILE A 31 -0.15 9.30 -3.19
C ILE A 31 -0.66 10.33 -2.19
N ASN A 32 -1.11 9.85 -1.03
CA ASN A 32 -1.55 10.72 0.03
C ASN A 32 -0.37 11.53 0.58
N PRO A 33 -0.36 12.88 0.43
CA PRO A 33 0.76 13.69 0.91
C PRO A 33 0.91 13.69 2.44
N PHE A 34 -0.12 13.30 3.18
CA PHE A 34 -0.07 13.20 4.64
C PHE A 34 0.44 11.84 5.13
N GLY A 35 0.77 10.94 4.20
CA GLY A 35 1.30 9.62 4.52
C GLY A 35 0.24 8.61 4.94
N ALA A 36 0.69 7.52 5.53
CA ALA A 36 -0.20 6.47 6.02
C ALA A 36 -0.84 6.85 7.36
N SER A 37 -1.96 6.20 7.68
CA SER A 37 -2.61 6.37 8.99
C SER A 37 -1.62 6.06 10.13
N PRO A 38 -1.49 6.97 11.13
CA PRO A 38 -0.64 6.69 12.30
C PRO A 38 -1.02 5.40 13.03
N LYS A 39 -2.31 5.10 13.14
CA LYS A 39 -2.78 3.85 13.76
C LYS A 39 -2.34 2.62 12.99
N ALA A 40 -2.38 2.69 11.65
CA ALA A 40 -1.92 1.60 10.81
C ALA A 40 -0.41 1.38 10.95
N LEU A 41 0.36 2.46 10.98
CA LEU A 41 1.81 2.39 11.19
C LEU A 41 2.17 1.80 12.55
N ASP A 42 1.47 2.19 13.60
CA ASP A 42 1.69 1.64 14.94
C ASP A 42 1.37 0.15 14.99
N TYR A 43 0.30 -0.28 14.33
CA TYR A 43 -0.04 -1.68 14.24
C TYR A 43 1.06 -2.49 13.53
N VAL A 44 1.59 -1.97 12.42
CA VAL A 44 2.69 -2.62 11.70
C VAL A 44 3.93 -2.72 12.59
N ARG A 45 4.30 -1.65 13.30
CA ARG A 45 5.45 -1.67 14.20
C ARG A 45 5.33 -2.72 15.30
N GLN A 46 4.13 -2.87 15.87
CA GLN A 46 3.87 -3.85 16.93
C GLN A 46 3.83 -5.29 16.44
N ASN A 47 3.60 -5.51 15.14
CA ASN A 47 3.42 -6.83 14.56
C ASN A 47 4.47 -7.18 13.51
N ILE A 48 5.57 -6.43 13.46
CA ILE A 48 6.58 -6.61 12.41
C ILE A 48 7.26 -7.99 12.48
N ASP A 49 7.35 -8.59 13.64
CA ASP A 49 7.88 -9.93 13.83
C ASP A 49 7.01 -11.01 13.17
N LYS A 50 5.74 -10.72 12.93
CA LYS A 50 4.83 -11.63 12.24
C LYS A 50 5.11 -11.78 10.74
N LEU A 51 6.03 -10.98 10.19
CA LEU A 51 6.47 -11.14 8.80
C LEU A 51 7.11 -12.51 8.53
N SER A 52 7.58 -13.17 9.57
CA SER A 52 8.15 -14.53 9.46
C SER A 52 7.08 -15.63 9.39
N ILE A 53 5.82 -15.28 9.60
CA ILE A 53 4.70 -16.24 9.58
C ILE A 53 4.11 -16.24 8.17
N TYR A 54 3.87 -17.45 7.63
CA TYR A 54 3.23 -17.59 6.33
C TYR A 54 1.81 -17.02 6.40
N PRO A 55 1.42 -16.15 5.46
CA PRO A 55 0.09 -15.53 5.51
C PRO A 55 -1.03 -16.56 5.37
N ASP A 56 -2.17 -16.28 5.99
CA ASP A 56 -3.37 -17.08 5.80
C ASP A 56 -3.88 -16.96 4.35
N PRO A 57 -3.87 -18.05 3.56
CA PRO A 57 -4.31 -17.99 2.17
C PRO A 57 -5.80 -17.69 2.01
N GLU A 58 -6.59 -17.82 3.07
CA GLU A 58 -8.03 -17.53 3.06
C GLU A 58 -8.37 -16.14 3.60
N TYR A 59 -7.37 -15.40 4.09
CA TYR A 59 -7.54 -14.01 4.56
C TYR A 59 -8.62 -13.85 5.64
N ARG A 60 -8.76 -14.80 6.55
CA ARG A 60 -9.88 -14.86 7.52
C ARG A 60 -9.99 -13.57 8.35
N ASN A 61 -8.92 -13.18 9.01
CA ASN A 61 -8.93 -11.98 9.84
C ASN A 61 -9.17 -10.70 9.04
N LEU A 62 -8.56 -10.60 7.87
CA LEU A 62 -8.73 -9.46 6.98
C LEU A 62 -10.17 -9.34 6.50
N LEU A 63 -10.76 -10.45 6.06
CA LEU A 63 -12.14 -10.46 5.57
C LEU A 63 -13.13 -10.13 6.67
N ASP A 64 -12.94 -10.65 7.89
CA ASP A 64 -13.79 -10.33 9.02
C ASP A 64 -13.74 -8.83 9.35
N THR A 65 -12.55 -8.25 9.39
CA THR A 65 -12.38 -6.83 9.66
C THR A 65 -13.00 -5.96 8.57
N LEU A 66 -12.75 -6.31 7.30
CA LEU A 66 -13.30 -5.57 6.17
C LEU A 66 -14.82 -5.69 6.09
N SER A 67 -15.38 -6.85 6.44
CA SER A 67 -16.84 -7.04 6.44
C SER A 67 -17.53 -6.12 7.44
N LEU A 68 -16.93 -5.92 8.60
CA LEU A 68 -17.42 -4.98 9.59
C LEU A 68 -17.31 -3.53 9.11
N TYR A 69 -16.17 -3.19 8.52
CA TYR A 69 -15.92 -1.84 8.01
C TYR A 69 -16.87 -1.49 6.85
N CYS A 70 -17.03 -2.41 5.90
CA CYS A 70 -17.85 -2.21 4.70
C CYS A 70 -19.34 -2.52 4.93
N LYS A 71 -19.72 -2.99 6.12
CA LYS A 71 -21.09 -3.38 6.47
C LYS A 71 -21.68 -4.39 5.49
N THR A 72 -20.91 -5.43 5.18
CA THR A 72 -21.31 -6.51 4.28
C THR A 72 -20.83 -7.84 4.83
N LYS A 73 -21.13 -8.92 4.11
CA LYS A 73 -20.68 -10.26 4.50
C LYS A 73 -19.29 -10.54 3.95
N PRO A 74 -18.44 -11.34 4.64
CA PRO A 74 -17.11 -11.68 4.16
C PRO A 74 -17.10 -12.28 2.75
N GLU A 75 -18.10 -13.10 2.41
CA GLU A 75 -18.21 -13.74 1.08
C GLU A 75 -18.44 -12.75 -0.05
N ASN A 76 -18.80 -11.50 0.26
CA ASN A 76 -18.97 -10.44 -0.73
C ASN A 76 -17.70 -9.61 -0.97
N ILE A 77 -16.58 -10.00 -0.38
CA ILE A 77 -15.31 -9.27 -0.44
C ILE A 77 -14.26 -10.15 -1.10
N LEU A 78 -13.58 -9.61 -2.11
CA LEU A 78 -12.44 -10.24 -2.78
C LEU A 78 -11.20 -9.39 -2.56
N PRO A 79 -10.24 -9.83 -1.73
CA PRO A 79 -8.99 -9.10 -1.56
C PRO A 79 -8.02 -9.36 -2.71
N GLY A 80 -7.15 -8.40 -2.97
CA GLY A 80 -6.11 -8.54 -3.97
C GLY A 80 -4.94 -7.61 -3.69
N SER A 81 -3.81 -7.86 -4.34
CA SER A 81 -2.61 -7.04 -4.25
C SER A 81 -2.74 -5.84 -5.18
N GLY A 82 -3.33 -4.77 -4.65
CA GLY A 82 -3.65 -3.58 -5.42
C GLY A 82 -4.73 -3.84 -6.48
N ALA A 83 -5.11 -2.79 -7.19
CA ALA A 83 -6.13 -2.90 -8.25
C ALA A 83 -5.70 -3.86 -9.37
N THR A 84 -4.42 -3.88 -9.70
CA THR A 84 -3.88 -4.74 -10.76
C THR A 84 -4.12 -6.22 -10.46
N GLY A 85 -4.01 -6.64 -9.20
CA GLY A 85 -4.26 -8.02 -8.80
C GLY A 85 -5.72 -8.45 -8.98
N LEU A 86 -6.65 -7.50 -9.01
CA LEU A 86 -8.09 -7.77 -9.17
C LEU A 86 -8.55 -7.69 -10.63
N ILE A 87 -7.82 -6.97 -11.47
CA ILE A 87 -8.16 -6.76 -12.87
C ILE A 87 -7.78 -7.96 -13.76
N SER A 88 -6.70 -8.64 -13.41
CA SER A 88 -6.18 -9.77 -14.21
C SER A 88 -7.05 -11.05 -14.13
#